data_65c861f0347dedd31514651c1ad11dc8
#
_entry.id   65c861f0347dedd31514651c1ad11dc8
#
_cell.length_a   1.000
_cell.length_b   1.000
_cell.length_c   1.000
_cell.angle_alpha   90.00
_cell.angle_beta   90.00
_cell.angle_gamma   90.00
#
_symmetry.space_group_name_H-M   'P 1'
#
loop_
_entity.id
_entity.type
_entity.pdbx_description
1 polymer ?
#
loop_
_entity_poly.entity_id
_entity_poly.type
_entity_poly.pdbx_seq_one_letter_code
_entity_poly.pdbx_strand_id
1 'polypeptide(L)'
;MTGEQKQNFFDIAQLEGLRKKSGRSYLEFLRVSSLSAGVYVLAPGSTDTQKPHREDEMYYVVRGRARMRIGGKDQAVAHGSIIFVPASVQHSFYEIAKELVVLVFFAPAESQA
;
A
#
# COMPACT_ATOMS: atom_id res chain seq x y z
N MET A 1 24.67 3.81 -8.25
CA MET A 1 24.39 3.52 -7.41
C MET A 1 23.52 3.64 -6.67
N THR A 2 23.42 3.66 -6.20
CA THR A 2 22.93 3.77 -5.53
C THR A 2 22.20 3.19 -4.70
N GLY A 3 21.51 3.09 -4.43
CA GLY A 3 20.68 2.35 -3.60
C GLY A 3 20.76 2.56 -2.14
N GLU A 4 21.53 3.44 -1.74
CA GLU A 4 21.63 3.73 -0.33
C GLU A 4 20.47 4.60 0.09
N GLN A 5 19.71 4.13 1.11
CA GLN A 5 18.61 4.90 1.68
C GLN A 5 19.18 5.96 2.59
N LYS A 6 18.92 7.24 2.29
CA LYS A 6 19.48 8.35 3.04
C LYS A 6 18.56 8.91 4.11
N GLN A 7 17.25 8.79 3.90
CA GLN A 7 16.27 9.32 4.85
C GLN A 7 15.79 8.22 5.77
N ASN A 8 15.76 8.48 7.06
CA ASN A 8 15.35 7.50 8.06
C ASN A 8 14.02 7.85 8.73
N PHE A 9 13.65 9.12 8.71
CA PHE A 9 12.44 9.60 9.39
C PHE A 9 11.45 10.11 8.36
N PHE A 10 10.20 9.71 8.51
CA PHE A 10 9.14 10.08 7.58
C PHE A 10 7.93 10.56 8.36
N ASP A 11 7.16 11.43 7.74
CA ASP A 11 5.93 11.97 8.30
C ASP A 11 4.79 11.66 7.33
N ILE A 12 3.73 11.04 7.85
CA ILE A 12 2.64 10.58 6.98
C ILE A 12 1.99 11.74 6.23
N ALA A 13 1.83 12.90 6.87
CA ALA A 13 1.21 14.05 6.21
C ALA A 13 2.06 14.55 5.05
N GLN A 14 3.39 14.56 5.22
CA GLN A 14 4.30 14.95 4.14
C GLN A 14 4.23 13.94 2.99
N LEU A 15 4.21 12.65 3.32
CA LEU A 15 4.14 11.61 2.30
C LEU A 15 2.84 11.70 1.50
N GLU A 16 1.72 11.97 2.17
CA GLU A 16 0.46 12.15 1.49
C GLU A 16 0.49 13.36 0.56
N GLY A 17 1.12 14.45 1.00
CA GLY A 17 1.28 15.63 0.17
C GLY A 17 2.10 15.35 -1.08
N LEU A 18 3.20 14.62 -0.94
CA LEU A 18 4.03 14.22 -2.06
C LEU A 18 3.27 13.30 -3.03
N ARG A 19 2.53 12.33 -2.49
CA ARG A 19 1.71 11.43 -3.30
C ARG A 19 0.69 12.23 -4.12
N LYS A 20 -0.02 13.15 -3.47
CA LYS A 20 -1.02 13.99 -4.14
C LYS A 20 -0.37 14.81 -5.25
N LYS A 21 0.78 15.41 -4.97
CA LYS A 21 1.51 16.23 -5.93
C LYS A 21 1.97 15.40 -7.13
N SER A 22 2.31 14.13 -6.91
CA SER A 22 2.76 13.24 -7.99
C SER A 22 1.64 12.90 -8.97
N GLY A 23 0.40 13.02 -8.56
CA GLY A 23 -0.76 12.63 -9.38
C GLY A 23 -0.97 11.13 -9.48
N ARG A 24 -0.15 10.33 -8.81
CA ARG A 24 -0.26 8.86 -8.83
C ARG A 24 -1.00 8.37 -7.60
N SER A 25 -1.64 7.21 -7.72
CA SER A 25 -2.31 6.59 -6.57
C SER A 25 -1.31 5.99 -5.59
N TYR A 26 -0.14 5.57 -6.05
CA TYR A 26 0.90 4.94 -5.24
C TYR A 26 2.21 5.72 -5.33
N LEU A 27 2.78 6.05 -4.17
CA LEU A 27 4.08 6.70 -4.08
C LEU A 27 5.00 5.86 -3.21
N GLU A 28 6.06 5.30 -3.80
CA GLU A 28 7.09 4.60 -3.04
C GLU A 28 7.99 5.64 -2.39
N PHE A 29 8.19 5.53 -1.07
CA PHE A 29 9.04 6.49 -0.35
C PHE A 29 10.27 5.85 0.27
N LEU A 30 10.36 4.52 0.26
CA LEU A 30 11.49 3.80 0.82
C LEU A 30 11.81 2.60 -0.06
N ARG A 31 13.09 2.41 -0.37
CA ARG A 31 13.53 1.21 -1.09
C ARG A 31 14.94 0.84 -0.67
N VAL A 32 15.05 -0.36 -0.12
CA VAL A 32 16.32 -1.08 0.04
C VAL A 32 16.07 -2.49 -0.49
N SER A 33 17.09 -3.31 -0.60
CA SER A 33 16.91 -4.63 -1.22
C SER A 33 15.92 -5.52 -0.47
N SER A 34 15.86 -5.41 0.84
CA SER A 34 15.02 -6.27 1.68
C SER A 34 13.63 -5.70 1.95
N LEU A 35 13.35 -4.45 1.55
CA LEU A 35 12.12 -3.79 1.94
C LEU A 35 11.83 -2.61 1.01
N SER A 36 10.58 -2.48 0.57
CA SER A 36 10.11 -1.21 0.01
C SER A 36 8.82 -0.82 0.69
N ALA A 37 8.53 0.49 0.71
CA ALA A 37 7.33 0.99 1.35
C ALA A 37 6.78 2.17 0.57
N GLY A 38 5.45 2.30 0.58
CA GLY A 38 4.79 3.37 -0.12
C GLY A 38 3.48 3.77 0.51
N VAL A 39 2.91 4.83 -0.01
CA VAL A 39 1.56 5.31 0.34
C VAL A 39 0.66 5.06 -0.85
N TYR A 40 -0.47 4.39 -0.59
CA TYR A 40 -1.45 4.06 -1.63
C TYR A 40 -2.79 4.68 -1.26
N VAL A 41 -3.42 5.36 -2.21
CA VAL A 41 -4.68 6.06 -1.97
C VAL A 41 -5.69 5.64 -3.03
N LEU A 42 -6.86 5.24 -2.56
CA LEU A 42 -7.97 4.85 -3.43
C LEU A 42 -9.18 5.71 -3.11
N ALA A 43 -9.74 6.35 -4.14
CA ALA A 43 -10.92 7.19 -4.00
C ALA A 43 -12.17 6.32 -3.78
N PRO A 44 -13.21 6.88 -3.13
CA PRO A 44 -14.48 6.15 -3.00
C PRO A 44 -15.00 5.71 -4.36
N GLY A 45 -15.47 4.47 -4.43
CA GLY A 45 -16.01 3.89 -5.65
C GLY A 45 -14.98 3.51 -6.69
N SER A 46 -13.70 3.72 -6.45
CA SER A 46 -12.66 3.33 -7.40
C SER A 46 -12.42 1.82 -7.35
N THR A 47 -11.72 1.33 -8.36
CA THR A 47 -11.36 -0.08 -8.47
C THR A 47 -9.88 -0.25 -8.16
N ASP A 48 -9.57 -1.23 -7.31
CA ASP A 48 -8.20 -1.61 -7.02
C ASP A 48 -7.78 -2.66 -8.05
N THR A 49 -6.91 -2.28 -8.96
CA THR A 49 -6.52 -3.12 -10.10
C THR A 49 -5.20 -3.83 -9.88
N GLN A 50 -4.76 -3.97 -8.66
CA GLN A 50 -3.50 -4.62 -8.35
C GLN A 50 -3.47 -6.07 -8.82
N LYS A 51 -2.28 -6.50 -9.26
CA LYS A 51 -2.01 -7.88 -9.56
C LYS A 51 -1.30 -8.52 -8.37
N PRO A 52 -1.34 -9.86 -8.22
CA PRO A 52 -0.58 -10.49 -7.16
C PRO A 52 0.90 -10.13 -7.25
N HIS A 53 1.51 -9.90 -6.09
CA HIS A 53 2.92 -9.55 -6.01
C HIS A 53 3.76 -10.77 -5.65
N ARG A 54 5.02 -10.77 -6.07
CA ARG A 54 5.94 -11.87 -5.75
C ARG A 54 6.45 -11.79 -4.32
N GLU A 55 6.30 -10.64 -3.71
CA GLU A 55 6.78 -10.35 -2.36
C GLU A 55 5.65 -10.56 -1.36
N ASP A 56 6.03 -10.79 -0.10
CA ASP A 56 5.08 -10.65 0.99
C ASP A 56 4.74 -9.18 1.14
N GLU A 57 3.52 -8.91 1.56
CA GLU A 57 3.03 -7.54 1.63
C GLU A 57 2.26 -7.32 2.91
N MET A 58 2.41 -6.13 3.49
CA MET A 58 1.63 -5.74 4.66
C MET A 58 1.07 -4.34 4.44
N TYR A 59 -0.20 -4.16 4.78
CA TYR A 59 -0.86 -2.86 4.76
C TYR A 59 -1.16 -2.39 6.17
N TYR A 60 -1.05 -1.10 6.37
CA TYR A 60 -1.62 -0.43 7.54
C TYR A 60 -2.59 0.64 7.04
N VAL A 61 -3.86 0.56 7.45
CA VAL A 61 -4.87 1.52 7.02
C VAL A 61 -4.77 2.77 7.89
N VAL A 62 -4.36 3.88 7.26
CA VAL A 62 -4.21 5.17 7.94
C VAL A 62 -5.59 5.80 8.16
N ARG A 63 -6.44 5.75 7.13
CA ARG A 63 -7.83 6.22 7.24
C ARG A 63 -8.65 5.71 6.07
N GLY A 64 -9.96 5.84 6.20
CA GLY A 64 -10.90 5.39 5.18
C GLY A 64 -11.61 4.14 5.59
N ARG A 65 -12.47 3.63 4.70
CA ARG A 65 -13.23 2.41 4.92
C ARG A 65 -13.41 1.67 3.61
N ALA A 66 -13.21 0.36 3.66
CA ALA A 66 -13.37 -0.50 2.50
C ALA A 66 -13.55 -1.94 2.96
N ARG A 67 -13.62 -2.84 2.00
CA ARG A 67 -13.49 -4.26 2.26
C ARG A 67 -12.20 -4.74 1.60
N MET A 68 -11.63 -5.80 2.14
CA MET A 68 -10.42 -6.42 1.62
C MET A 68 -10.66 -7.88 1.36
N ARG A 69 -10.33 -8.32 0.16
CA ARG A 69 -10.39 -9.74 -0.21
C ARG A 69 -8.98 -10.26 -0.40
N ILE A 70 -8.66 -11.37 0.26
CA ILE A 70 -7.37 -12.03 0.17
C ILE A 70 -7.64 -13.52 -0.07
N GLY A 71 -7.39 -13.98 -1.30
CA GLY A 71 -7.74 -15.33 -1.66
C GLY A 71 -9.24 -15.55 -1.40
N GLY A 72 -9.57 -16.52 -0.56
CA GLY A 72 -10.96 -16.80 -0.19
C GLY A 72 -11.46 -16.06 1.04
N LYS A 73 -10.64 -15.19 1.63
CA LYS A 73 -11.02 -14.45 2.84
C LYS A 73 -11.47 -13.05 2.49
N ASP A 74 -12.41 -12.52 3.27
CA ASP A 74 -13.03 -11.22 3.00
C ASP A 74 -13.38 -10.56 4.33
N GLN A 75 -13.00 -9.29 4.49
CA GLN A 75 -13.23 -8.59 5.75
C GLN A 75 -13.31 -7.09 5.53
N ALA A 76 -14.14 -6.43 6.33
CA ALA A 76 -14.17 -4.97 6.38
C ALA A 76 -12.90 -4.46 7.03
N VAL A 77 -12.37 -3.36 6.50
CA VAL A 77 -11.16 -2.73 7.01
C VAL A 77 -11.38 -1.22 7.17
N ALA A 78 -10.69 -0.63 8.14
CA ALA A 78 -10.81 0.79 8.46
C ALA A 78 -9.55 1.24 9.17
N HIS A 79 -9.55 2.49 9.65
CA HIS A 79 -8.43 3.05 10.40
C HIS A 79 -7.92 2.03 11.45
N GLY A 80 -6.63 1.78 11.41
CA GLY A 80 -5.97 0.88 12.36
C GLY A 80 -5.90 -0.58 11.90
N SER A 81 -6.56 -0.95 10.79
CA SER A 81 -6.46 -2.32 10.28
C SER A 81 -5.04 -2.60 9.79
N ILE A 82 -4.54 -3.78 10.12
CA ILE A 82 -3.26 -4.29 9.63
C ILE A 82 -3.56 -5.56 8.85
N ILE A 83 -3.05 -5.64 7.62
CA ILE A 83 -3.42 -6.72 6.70
C ILE A 83 -2.13 -7.33 6.15
N PHE A 84 -2.01 -8.65 6.27
CA PHE A 84 -0.89 -9.38 5.68
C PHE A 84 -1.35 -10.15 4.45
N VAL A 85 -0.62 -9.98 3.34
CA VAL A 85 -0.87 -10.69 2.09
C VAL A 85 0.36 -11.50 1.76
N PRO A 86 0.27 -12.84 1.79
CA PRO A 86 1.40 -13.68 1.40
C PRO A 86 1.76 -13.46 -0.07
N ALA A 87 3.01 -13.75 -0.40
CA ALA A 87 3.49 -13.67 -1.78
C ALA A 87 2.58 -14.44 -2.72
N SER A 88 2.32 -13.85 -3.88
CA SER A 88 1.59 -14.46 -5.00
C SER A 88 0.10 -14.72 -4.73
N VAL A 89 -0.45 -14.25 -3.60
CA VAL A 89 -1.87 -14.42 -3.30
C VAL A 89 -2.65 -13.25 -3.90
N GLN A 90 -3.72 -13.57 -4.62
CA GLN A 90 -4.58 -12.55 -5.21
C GLN A 90 -5.33 -11.80 -4.12
N HIS A 91 -5.38 -10.48 -4.25
CA HIS A 91 -5.98 -9.62 -3.24
C HIS A 91 -6.45 -8.32 -3.86
N SER A 92 -7.43 -7.68 -3.24
CA SER A 92 -7.87 -6.34 -3.66
C SER A 92 -8.72 -5.70 -2.59
N PHE A 93 -8.63 -4.38 -2.51
CA PHE A 93 -9.62 -3.57 -1.80
C PHE A 93 -10.82 -3.38 -2.71
N TYR A 94 -12.01 -3.32 -2.12
CA TYR A 94 -13.23 -3.08 -2.89
C TYR A 94 -14.27 -2.44 -1.98
N GLU A 95 -15.37 -1.98 -2.56
CA GLU A 95 -16.42 -1.25 -1.83
C GLU A 95 -15.79 -0.15 -0.95
N ILE A 96 -14.99 0.68 -1.60
CA ILE A 96 -14.32 1.78 -0.92
C ILE A 96 -15.36 2.84 -0.64
N ALA A 97 -15.76 2.95 0.65
CA ALA A 97 -16.83 3.84 1.07
C ALA A 97 -16.33 5.24 1.37
N LYS A 98 -15.11 5.35 1.90
CA LYS A 98 -14.42 6.60 2.17
C LYS A 98 -13.01 6.50 1.64
N GLU A 99 -12.44 7.62 1.20
CA GLU A 99 -11.08 7.63 0.65
C GLU A 99 -10.17 6.80 1.54
N LEU A 100 -9.57 5.80 0.95
CA LEU A 100 -8.72 4.85 1.65
C LEU A 100 -7.26 5.26 1.48
N VAL A 101 -6.57 5.46 2.59
CA VAL A 101 -5.14 5.78 2.61
C VAL A 101 -4.46 4.67 3.38
N VAL A 102 -3.53 3.97 2.72
CA VAL A 102 -2.82 2.87 3.34
C VAL A 102 -1.32 3.03 3.16
N LEU A 103 -0.58 2.60 4.18
CA LEU A 103 0.85 2.36 4.05
C LEU A 103 1.03 0.93 3.56
N VAL A 104 1.94 0.75 2.63
CA VAL A 104 2.19 -0.54 1.99
C VAL A 104 3.65 -0.88 2.18
N PHE A 105 3.92 -2.10 2.66
CA PHE A 105 5.27 -2.60 2.87
C PHE A 105 5.44 -3.90 2.10
N PHE A 106 6.52 -4.00 1.32
CA PHE A 106 6.88 -5.22 0.60
C PHE A 106 8.20 -5.77 1.11
N ALA A 107 8.28 -7.08 1.28
CA ALA A 107 9.51 -7.76 1.69
C ALA A 107 9.67 -9.04 0.85
N PRO A 108 10.77 -9.11 0.06
CA PRO A 108 11.75 -8.07 -0.23
C PRO A 108 11.12 -6.89 -0.97
N ALA A 109 11.92 -5.91 -1.36
CA ALA A 109 11.41 -4.75 -2.08
C ALA A 109 10.61 -5.17 -3.30
N GLU A 110 9.53 -4.42 -3.57
CA GLU A 110 8.62 -4.74 -4.68
C GLU A 110 9.38 -4.84 -6.00
N SER A 111 9.09 -5.88 -6.77
CA SER A 111 9.70 -6.07 -8.08
C SER A 111 9.32 -4.95 -9.02
N GLN A 112 10.28 -4.51 -9.80
CA GLN A 112 10.03 -3.54 -10.86
C GLN A 112 9.83 -4.32 -12.13
N ALA A 113 8.60 -4.46 -12.55
CA ALA A 113 8.28 -5.21 -13.76
C ALA A 113 8.53 -4.39 -15.01
#